data_190fda96cf0a01a357ca665d28ca9336
#
_entry.id   190fda96cf0a01a357ca665d28ca9336
#
_cell.length_a   1.000
_cell.length_b   1.000
_cell.length_c   1.000
_cell.angle_alpha   90.00
_cell.angle_beta   90.00
_cell.angle_gamma   90.00
#
_symmetry.space_group_name_H-M   'P 1'
#
loop_
_entity.id
_entity.type
_entity.pdbx_description
1 polymer ?
#
loop_
_entity_poly.entity_id
_entity_poly.type
_entity_poly.pdbx_seq_one_letter_code
_entity_poly.pdbx_strand_id
1 'polypeptide(L)'
;MNTYDASRRTFLLTSIGLAATKLAHSQTTQPLTAGQVIDRIKANVGVPWSTQTVDNLIAGNPDTPVKGIATTMMATLDVVKRAAAAGRNMIITHESTFFSHQDRIDQFLKDETYLHKLDFLNKNQMAVFHFHDHWHRRKGPDGIAFGMRQELGWEKYLDAQNPRALNFPNVPLARLAKELQTKLKIRTMRVLGDPNLPVKRAMASWGNCSLMPGVPFISQPGVDVLIIGETHEWELVEYVQDMISSGQKKALIVLGHVVSEQSGMKYCAEWLKGFVTEVPIEFIAAAEPFWRPDNPVSN
;
A
#
# COMPACT_ATOMS: atom_id res chain seq x y z
N MET A 1 107.88 -3.14 7.94
CA MET A 1 107.78 -2.96 9.37
C MET A 1 106.31 -2.64 9.72
N ASN A 2 105.77 -3.54 10.47
CA ASN A 2 104.55 -3.48 11.22
C ASN A 2 103.25 -3.19 10.52
N THR A 3 102.57 -4.28 10.29
CA THR A 3 101.18 -4.50 10.09
C THR A 3 100.37 -4.33 11.35
N TYR A 4 99.19 -3.77 11.26
CA TYR A 4 98.07 -4.01 12.23
C TYR A 4 96.77 -4.29 11.51
N ASP A 5 96.34 -5.50 11.80
CA ASP A 5 95.09 -6.07 11.37
C ASP A 5 93.94 -5.55 12.26
N ALA A 6 92.88 -5.09 11.66
CA ALA A 6 91.68 -4.64 12.38
C ALA A 6 90.46 -5.45 11.98
N SER A 7 90.10 -6.40 12.81
CA SER A 7 88.97 -7.26 12.80
C SER A 7 87.64 -6.56 12.64
N ARG A 8 86.89 -6.87 11.60
CA ARG A 8 85.50 -6.45 11.39
C ARG A 8 84.55 -7.32 12.24
N ARG A 9 83.94 -6.73 13.23
CA ARG A 9 82.77 -7.33 13.92
C ARG A 9 81.50 -6.91 13.19
N THR A 10 80.88 -7.88 12.50
CA THR A 10 79.57 -7.73 11.91
C THR A 10 78.49 -7.77 12.99
N PHE A 11 77.77 -6.70 13.17
CA PHE A 11 76.58 -6.62 14.01
C PHE A 11 75.38 -7.06 13.19
N LEU A 12 74.78 -8.24 13.49
CA LEU A 12 73.50 -8.67 12.98
C LEU A 12 72.40 -8.00 13.79
N LEU A 13 71.68 -7.03 13.17
CA LEU A 13 70.44 -6.45 13.69
C LEU A 13 69.28 -7.34 13.21
N THR A 14 68.75 -8.16 14.11
CA THR A 14 67.49 -8.89 13.94
C THR A 14 66.34 -7.93 14.14
N SER A 15 65.71 -7.48 13.04
CA SER A 15 64.45 -6.74 13.08
C SER A 15 63.29 -7.72 13.31
N ILE A 16 62.74 -7.69 14.49
CA ILE A 16 61.48 -8.37 14.81
C ILE A 16 60.36 -7.54 14.21
N GLY A 17 59.85 -7.97 13.06
CA GLY A 17 58.63 -7.39 12.46
C GLY A 17 57.40 -7.79 13.27
N LEU A 18 56.83 -6.84 14.02
CA LEU A 18 55.49 -7.02 14.60
C LEU A 18 54.45 -6.98 13.46
N ALA A 19 54.00 -8.11 13.02
CA ALA A 19 52.84 -8.21 12.14
C ALA A 19 51.58 -7.89 12.97
N ALA A 20 51.12 -6.64 12.93
CA ALA A 20 49.83 -6.26 13.45
C ALA A 20 48.73 -6.83 12.54
N THR A 21 48.23 -8.02 12.86
CA THR A 21 47.02 -8.55 12.28
C THR A 21 45.84 -7.68 12.72
N LYS A 22 45.38 -6.77 11.80
CA LYS A 22 44.10 -6.11 11.94
C LYS A 22 43.03 -7.19 11.90
N LEU A 23 42.54 -7.62 13.06
CA LEU A 23 41.26 -8.31 13.19
C LEU A 23 40.20 -7.35 12.66
N ALA A 24 39.81 -7.53 11.41
CA ALA A 24 38.61 -6.93 10.87
C ALA A 24 37.45 -7.55 11.67
N HIS A 25 36.95 -6.79 12.65
CA HIS A 25 35.66 -7.09 13.25
C HIS A 25 34.65 -6.92 12.13
N SER A 26 34.26 -8.02 11.49
CA SER A 26 33.02 -8.08 10.72
C SER A 26 31.90 -7.78 11.74
N GLN A 27 31.44 -6.53 11.78
CA GLN A 27 30.19 -6.22 12.42
C GLN A 27 29.13 -7.01 11.66
N THR A 28 28.73 -8.15 12.19
CA THR A 28 27.50 -8.81 11.78
C THR A 28 26.37 -7.85 12.09
N THR A 29 25.98 -7.05 11.09
CA THR A 29 24.79 -6.20 11.20
C THR A 29 23.63 -7.15 11.51
N GLN A 30 23.03 -6.95 12.68
CA GLN A 30 21.85 -7.73 13.08
C GLN A 30 20.80 -7.60 11.96
N PRO A 31 20.15 -8.71 11.58
CA PRO A 31 19.13 -8.64 10.52
C PRO A 31 18.02 -7.68 10.92
N LEU A 32 17.55 -6.89 9.95
CA LEU A 32 16.40 -6.01 10.13
C LEU A 32 15.19 -6.83 10.56
N THR A 33 14.48 -6.42 11.61
CA THR A 33 13.30 -7.12 12.11
C THR A 33 12.00 -6.43 11.72
N ALA A 34 10.88 -7.16 11.75
CA ALA A 34 9.55 -6.59 11.48
C ALA A 34 9.21 -5.44 12.44
N GLY A 35 9.55 -5.58 13.73
CA GLY A 35 9.38 -4.51 14.72
C GLY A 35 10.16 -3.25 14.34
N GLN A 36 11.42 -3.38 13.94
CA GLN A 36 12.23 -2.24 13.50
C GLN A 36 11.67 -1.55 12.26
N VAL A 37 11.11 -2.31 11.30
CA VAL A 37 10.42 -1.71 10.13
C VAL A 37 9.19 -0.92 10.60
N ILE A 38 8.38 -1.49 11.48
CA ILE A 38 7.19 -0.83 12.04
C ILE A 38 7.58 0.45 12.81
N ASP A 39 8.64 0.41 13.61
CA ASP A 39 9.12 1.58 14.34
C ASP A 39 9.60 2.69 13.40
N ARG A 40 10.26 2.34 12.30
CA ARG A 40 10.62 3.30 11.26
C ARG A 40 9.39 3.89 10.56
N ILE A 41 8.36 3.08 10.29
CA ILE A 41 7.06 3.58 9.76
C ILE A 41 6.48 4.61 10.72
N LYS A 42 6.39 4.28 12.02
CA LYS A 42 5.89 5.20 13.06
C LYS A 42 6.67 6.51 13.13
N ALA A 43 7.99 6.43 13.03
CA ALA A 43 8.86 7.60 13.04
C ALA A 43 8.73 8.50 11.80
N ASN A 44 8.37 7.92 10.63
CA ASN A 44 8.34 8.63 9.36
C ASN A 44 6.93 9.02 8.90
N VAL A 45 5.87 8.50 9.52
CA VAL A 45 4.48 8.86 9.16
C VAL A 45 4.15 10.33 9.46
N GLY A 46 4.89 10.93 10.39
CA GLY A 46 4.86 12.36 10.68
C GLY A 46 3.64 12.86 11.46
N VAL A 47 2.86 11.95 12.03
CA VAL A 47 1.75 12.23 12.97
C VAL A 47 1.88 11.36 14.21
N PRO A 48 1.33 11.77 15.37
CA PRO A 48 1.32 10.94 16.56
C PRO A 48 0.65 9.58 16.31
N TRP A 49 1.27 8.52 16.81
CA TRP A 49 0.69 7.18 16.68
C TRP A 49 -0.47 6.99 17.65
N SER A 50 -1.65 6.65 17.14
CA SER A 50 -2.84 6.40 17.94
C SER A 50 -2.81 5.01 18.58
N THR A 51 -3.28 4.90 19.81
CA THR A 51 -3.53 3.60 20.46
C THR A 51 -4.84 2.95 20.01
N GLN A 52 -5.76 3.75 19.47
CA GLN A 52 -7.00 3.29 18.85
C GLN A 52 -6.82 3.29 17.34
N THR A 53 -6.39 2.17 16.80
CA THR A 53 -6.07 2.00 15.36
C THR A 53 -6.16 0.54 14.97
N VAL A 54 -6.42 0.29 13.70
CA VAL A 54 -6.30 -1.03 13.08
C VAL A 54 -4.85 -1.37 12.67
N ASP A 55 -3.94 -0.38 12.74
CA ASP A 55 -2.55 -0.52 12.32
C ASP A 55 -1.76 -1.37 13.33
N ASN A 56 -1.74 -2.68 13.10
CA ASN A 56 -1.13 -3.66 13.99
C ASN A 56 -0.38 -4.75 13.21
N LEU A 57 0.53 -5.43 13.92
CA LEU A 57 1.12 -6.67 13.42
C LEU A 57 0.10 -7.81 13.57
N ILE A 58 -0.39 -8.31 12.43
CA ILE A 58 -1.50 -9.27 12.37
C ILE A 58 -1.01 -10.72 12.37
N ALA A 59 0.17 -10.97 11.78
CA ALA A 59 0.81 -12.28 11.76
C ALA A 59 2.33 -12.14 11.89
N GLY A 60 3.01 -13.19 12.34
CA GLY A 60 4.41 -13.15 12.70
C GLY A 60 4.65 -12.53 14.08
N ASN A 61 5.88 -12.13 14.37
CA ASN A 61 6.20 -11.38 15.58
C ASN A 61 7.21 -10.25 15.30
N PRO A 62 7.39 -9.29 16.24
CA PRO A 62 8.30 -8.16 16.03
C PRO A 62 9.76 -8.56 15.74
N ASP A 63 10.20 -9.72 16.23
CA ASP A 63 11.57 -10.20 16.06
C ASP A 63 11.76 -10.98 14.75
N THR A 64 10.71 -11.16 13.94
CA THR A 64 10.81 -11.84 12.63
C THR A 64 11.86 -11.15 11.76
N PRO A 65 12.96 -11.85 11.35
CA PRO A 65 13.96 -11.29 10.45
C PRO A 65 13.36 -11.01 9.08
N VAL A 66 13.48 -9.76 8.60
CA VAL A 66 12.93 -9.33 7.30
C VAL A 66 13.96 -9.55 6.21
N LYS A 67 13.59 -10.32 5.19
CA LYS A 67 14.38 -10.60 3.98
C LYS A 67 13.98 -9.73 2.80
N GLY A 68 12.76 -9.22 2.81
CA GLY A 68 12.17 -8.34 1.83
C GLY A 68 10.75 -7.98 2.20
N ILE A 69 10.29 -6.84 1.69
CA ILE A 69 8.98 -6.27 2.00
C ILE A 69 8.12 -6.23 0.74
N ALA A 70 6.88 -6.69 0.87
CA ALA A 70 5.83 -6.48 -0.12
C ALA A 70 4.80 -5.47 0.44
N THR A 71 4.47 -4.42 -0.30
CA THR A 71 3.28 -3.62 -0.03
C THR A 71 2.13 -4.08 -0.89
N THR A 72 0.92 -4.06 -0.37
CA THR A 72 -0.29 -4.49 -1.09
C THR A 72 -1.51 -3.76 -0.56
N MET A 73 -2.57 -3.68 -1.37
CA MET A 73 -3.84 -3.18 -0.88
C MET A 73 -4.50 -4.19 0.07
N MET A 74 -4.48 -5.48 -0.28
CA MET A 74 -5.10 -6.54 0.52
C MET A 74 -4.21 -7.79 0.51
N ALA A 75 -3.87 -8.31 1.69
CA ALA A 75 -3.06 -9.51 1.84
C ALA A 75 -3.88 -10.78 1.57
N THR A 76 -4.40 -10.95 0.34
CA THR A 76 -5.10 -12.17 -0.07
C THR A 76 -4.13 -13.36 -0.06
N LEU A 77 -4.65 -14.59 -0.02
CA LEU A 77 -3.81 -15.80 -0.06
C LEU A 77 -2.92 -15.84 -1.32
N ASP A 78 -3.44 -15.37 -2.46
CA ASP A 78 -2.66 -15.25 -3.70
C ASP A 78 -1.50 -14.24 -3.55
N VAL A 79 -1.77 -13.06 -3.00
CA VAL A 79 -0.73 -12.06 -2.72
C VAL A 79 0.33 -12.63 -1.76
N VAL A 80 -0.09 -13.29 -0.68
CA VAL A 80 0.80 -13.91 0.29
C VAL A 80 1.72 -14.96 -0.37
N LYS A 81 1.15 -15.82 -1.24
CA LYS A 81 1.93 -16.82 -1.99
C LYS A 81 2.94 -16.18 -2.95
N ARG A 82 2.52 -15.15 -3.69
CA ARG A 82 3.43 -14.42 -4.60
C ARG A 82 4.53 -13.66 -3.86
N ALA A 83 4.22 -13.07 -2.71
CA ALA A 83 5.21 -12.41 -1.86
C ALA A 83 6.26 -13.42 -1.37
N ALA A 84 5.83 -14.57 -0.84
CA ALA A 84 6.73 -15.64 -0.41
C ALA A 84 7.62 -16.14 -1.56
N ALA A 85 7.04 -16.39 -2.75
CA ALA A 85 7.77 -16.83 -3.93
C ALA A 85 8.82 -15.80 -4.40
N ALA A 86 8.54 -14.52 -4.21
CA ALA A 86 9.48 -13.42 -4.49
C ALA A 86 10.51 -13.18 -3.36
N GLY A 87 10.49 -13.98 -2.30
CA GLY A 87 11.38 -13.80 -1.14
C GLY A 87 11.03 -12.60 -0.25
N ARG A 88 9.79 -12.11 -0.31
CA ARG A 88 9.28 -11.04 0.54
C ARG A 88 8.51 -11.65 1.70
N ASN A 89 9.14 -11.73 2.84
CA ASN A 89 8.53 -12.34 4.03
C ASN A 89 7.91 -11.34 5.00
N MET A 90 7.93 -10.04 4.70
CA MET A 90 7.12 -9.04 5.39
C MET A 90 6.13 -8.43 4.41
N ILE A 91 4.85 -8.45 4.77
CA ILE A 91 3.78 -7.81 4.01
C ILE A 91 3.30 -6.60 4.79
N ILE A 92 3.18 -5.46 4.11
CA ILE A 92 2.51 -4.26 4.61
C ILE A 92 1.25 -4.11 3.79
N THR A 93 0.11 -4.39 4.39
CA THR A 93 -1.20 -4.38 3.75
C THR A 93 -2.01 -3.16 4.18
N HIS A 94 -2.81 -2.60 3.27
CA HIS A 94 -3.71 -1.50 3.60
C HIS A 94 -4.99 -1.98 4.24
N GLU A 95 -5.59 -3.04 3.68
CA GLU A 95 -6.78 -3.69 4.22
C GLU A 95 -6.47 -5.00 4.92
N SER A 96 -7.48 -5.55 5.56
CA SER A 96 -7.38 -6.68 6.45
C SER A 96 -6.75 -7.94 5.83
N THR A 97 -6.07 -8.69 6.68
CA THR A 97 -5.54 -10.01 6.36
C THR A 97 -6.61 -11.10 6.55
N PHE A 98 -7.44 -10.99 7.57
CA PHE A 98 -8.41 -12.02 7.98
C PHE A 98 -9.86 -11.50 7.98
N PHE A 99 -10.32 -11.04 6.81
CA PHE A 99 -11.72 -10.88 6.39
C PHE A 99 -12.54 -9.80 7.10
N SER A 100 -12.08 -9.19 8.17
CA SER A 100 -12.75 -8.03 8.80
C SER A 100 -11.78 -6.86 8.92
N HIS A 101 -12.27 -5.64 8.82
CA HIS A 101 -11.43 -4.44 8.87
C HIS A 101 -10.56 -4.34 10.14
N GLN A 102 -11.02 -4.87 11.26
CA GLN A 102 -10.24 -4.94 12.50
C GLN A 102 -9.42 -6.22 12.63
N ASP A 103 -9.37 -7.07 11.61
CA ASP A 103 -8.74 -8.40 11.66
C ASP A 103 -9.19 -9.25 12.87
N ARG A 104 -10.48 -9.12 13.28
CA ARG A 104 -11.06 -9.96 14.33
C ARG A 104 -11.24 -11.37 13.83
N ILE A 105 -10.66 -12.31 14.53
CA ILE A 105 -10.59 -13.72 14.12
C ILE A 105 -11.49 -14.65 14.95
N ASP A 106 -12.16 -14.16 15.97
CA ASP A 106 -12.91 -14.99 16.93
C ASP A 106 -13.88 -15.95 16.25
N GLN A 107 -14.56 -15.51 15.21
CA GLN A 107 -15.49 -16.32 14.43
C GLN A 107 -14.82 -17.28 13.43
N PHE A 108 -13.51 -17.15 13.19
CA PHE A 108 -12.74 -17.90 12.19
C PHE A 108 -11.79 -18.93 12.79
N LEU A 109 -11.69 -19.05 14.12
CA LEU A 109 -10.68 -19.92 14.79
C LEU A 109 -10.73 -21.39 14.36
N LYS A 110 -11.87 -21.87 13.83
CA LYS A 110 -12.06 -23.23 13.30
C LYS A 110 -12.33 -23.25 11.79
N ASP A 111 -12.28 -22.09 11.12
CA ASP A 111 -12.54 -21.98 9.71
C ASP A 111 -11.33 -22.46 8.88
N GLU A 112 -11.58 -23.35 7.91
CA GLU A 112 -10.52 -23.97 7.11
C GLU A 112 -9.76 -22.94 6.27
N THR A 113 -10.42 -21.90 5.75
CA THR A 113 -9.82 -20.85 4.93
C THR A 113 -8.85 -20.01 5.76
N TYR A 114 -9.29 -19.64 6.97
CA TYR A 114 -8.44 -18.93 7.93
C TYR A 114 -7.22 -19.79 8.32
N LEU A 115 -7.45 -21.04 8.75
CA LEU A 115 -6.40 -21.95 9.20
C LEU A 115 -5.38 -22.23 8.09
N HIS A 116 -5.84 -22.43 6.85
CA HIS A 116 -4.96 -22.63 5.70
C HIS A 116 -4.04 -21.42 5.44
N LYS A 117 -4.60 -20.21 5.50
CA LYS A 117 -3.83 -18.98 5.28
C LYS A 117 -2.84 -18.73 6.41
N LEU A 118 -3.27 -18.93 7.67
CA LEU A 118 -2.42 -18.80 8.84
C LEU A 118 -1.26 -19.80 8.82
N ASP A 119 -1.53 -21.08 8.49
CA ASP A 119 -0.52 -22.13 8.34
C ASP A 119 0.52 -21.77 7.27
N PHE A 120 0.07 -21.22 6.11
CA PHE A 120 0.98 -20.77 5.07
C PHE A 120 1.90 -19.64 5.55
N LEU A 121 1.35 -18.64 6.25
CA LEU A 121 2.12 -17.53 6.81
C LEU A 121 3.17 -18.04 7.80
N ASN A 122 2.78 -18.94 8.70
CA ASN A 122 3.66 -19.52 9.71
C ASN A 122 4.79 -20.36 9.10
N LYS A 123 4.46 -21.27 8.17
CA LYS A 123 5.44 -22.12 7.47
C LYS A 123 6.50 -21.31 6.70
N ASN A 124 6.12 -20.15 6.18
CA ASN A 124 7.02 -19.27 5.45
C ASN A 124 7.66 -18.18 6.35
N GLN A 125 7.46 -18.24 7.66
CA GLN A 125 7.99 -17.26 8.63
C GLN A 125 7.66 -15.82 8.22
N MET A 126 6.43 -15.57 7.82
CA MET A 126 5.99 -14.27 7.32
C MET A 126 5.46 -13.39 8.44
N ALA A 127 5.74 -12.09 8.34
CA ALA A 127 5.12 -11.04 9.14
C ALA A 127 4.14 -10.24 8.29
N VAL A 128 2.96 -9.92 8.82
CA VAL A 128 1.97 -9.09 8.14
C VAL A 128 1.59 -7.92 9.04
N PHE A 129 1.83 -6.71 8.57
CA PHE A 129 1.50 -5.46 9.24
C PHE A 129 0.36 -4.76 8.51
N HIS A 130 -0.76 -4.54 9.20
CA HIS A 130 -1.89 -3.75 8.73
C HIS A 130 -1.54 -2.26 8.90
N PHE A 131 -1.55 -1.48 7.81
CA PHE A 131 -1.16 -0.07 7.79
C PHE A 131 -2.19 0.77 7.03
N HIS A 132 -3.27 1.11 7.70
CA HIS A 132 -4.44 1.78 7.15
C HIS A 132 -4.59 3.21 7.70
N ASP A 133 -4.87 3.33 8.99
CA ASP A 133 -5.28 4.59 9.62
C ASP A 133 -4.22 5.67 9.50
N HIS A 134 -2.96 5.33 9.82
CA HIS A 134 -1.88 6.31 9.78
C HIS A 134 -1.40 6.55 8.35
N TRP A 135 -1.64 5.63 7.40
CA TRP A 135 -1.37 5.88 5.99
C TRP A 135 -2.32 6.93 5.41
N HIS A 136 -3.59 6.91 5.81
CA HIS A 136 -4.54 7.97 5.49
C HIS A 136 -4.23 9.30 6.19
N ARG A 137 -3.79 9.25 7.45
CA ARG A 137 -3.57 10.44 8.29
C ARG A 137 -2.13 10.95 8.28
N ARG A 138 -1.24 10.35 7.48
CA ARG A 138 0.17 10.76 7.42
C ARG A 138 0.34 12.26 7.19
N LYS A 139 1.47 12.83 7.65
CA LYS A 139 1.81 14.22 7.36
C LYS A 139 1.91 14.44 5.85
N GLY A 140 1.21 15.44 5.33
CA GLY A 140 1.08 15.71 3.90
C GLY A 140 -0.21 15.12 3.33
N PRO A 141 -0.26 14.76 2.04
CA PRO A 141 -1.46 14.20 1.46
C PRO A 141 -1.73 12.78 1.98
N ASP A 142 -3.00 12.42 2.07
CA ASP A 142 -3.46 11.04 2.27
C ASP A 142 -2.73 10.09 1.30
N GLY A 143 -2.11 9.03 1.82
CA GLY A 143 -1.23 8.16 1.02
C GLY A 143 -1.97 7.42 -0.08
N ILE A 144 -3.22 7.02 0.16
CA ILE A 144 -4.08 6.36 -0.83
C ILE A 144 -4.49 7.37 -1.91
N ALA A 145 -5.09 8.48 -1.51
CA ALA A 145 -5.57 9.49 -2.45
C ALA A 145 -4.44 10.07 -3.32
N PHE A 146 -3.26 10.26 -2.76
CA PHE A 146 -2.10 10.73 -3.51
C PHE A 146 -1.64 9.71 -4.54
N GLY A 147 -1.45 8.44 -4.16
CA GLY A 147 -1.04 7.39 -5.09
C GLY A 147 -2.06 7.17 -6.21
N MET A 148 -3.36 7.25 -5.91
CA MET A 148 -4.43 7.17 -6.91
C MET A 148 -4.38 8.35 -7.90
N ARG A 149 -4.20 9.58 -7.41
CA ARG A 149 -4.08 10.75 -8.30
C ARG A 149 -2.82 10.69 -9.16
N GLN A 150 -1.69 10.21 -8.63
CA GLN A 150 -0.48 10.00 -9.42
C GLN A 150 -0.70 8.99 -10.55
N GLU A 151 -1.28 7.83 -10.27
CA GLU A 151 -1.56 6.79 -11.27
C GLU A 151 -2.49 7.30 -12.37
N LEU A 152 -3.48 8.10 -12.00
CA LEU A 152 -4.44 8.71 -12.93
C LEU A 152 -3.89 9.94 -13.66
N GLY A 153 -2.78 10.53 -13.19
CA GLY A 153 -2.28 11.82 -13.71
C GLY A 153 -3.23 12.98 -13.41
N TRP A 154 -3.94 12.93 -12.27
CA TRP A 154 -5.00 13.87 -11.89
C TRP A 154 -4.58 14.94 -10.89
N GLU A 155 -3.31 15.04 -10.52
CA GLU A 155 -2.82 16.09 -9.61
C GLU A 155 -3.21 17.50 -10.07
N LYS A 156 -3.18 17.75 -11.37
CA LYS A 156 -3.58 19.02 -11.99
C LYS A 156 -5.07 19.36 -11.85
N TYR A 157 -5.91 18.42 -11.50
CA TYR A 157 -7.34 18.60 -11.29
C TYR A 157 -7.71 18.76 -9.82
N LEU A 158 -6.77 18.58 -8.91
CA LEU A 158 -7.02 18.66 -7.47
C LEU A 158 -7.48 20.07 -7.09
N ASP A 159 -8.58 20.12 -6.34
CA ASP A 159 -9.08 21.38 -5.77
C ASP A 159 -8.16 21.81 -4.61
N ALA A 160 -7.74 23.06 -4.61
CA ALA A 160 -6.80 23.60 -3.61
C ALA A 160 -7.38 23.65 -2.18
N GLN A 161 -8.72 23.67 -2.06
CA GLN A 161 -9.40 23.82 -0.76
C GLN A 161 -10.02 22.51 -0.27
N ASN A 162 -10.22 21.54 -1.18
CA ASN A 162 -10.84 20.27 -0.83
C ASN A 162 -10.05 19.08 -1.44
N PRO A 163 -9.27 18.34 -0.63
CA PRO A 163 -8.41 17.27 -1.12
C PRO A 163 -9.17 16.06 -1.71
N ARG A 164 -10.50 16.02 -1.58
CA ARG A 164 -11.36 15.01 -2.21
C ARG A 164 -12.00 15.47 -3.50
N ALA A 165 -11.95 16.78 -3.81
CA ALA A 165 -12.57 17.35 -5.01
C ALA A 165 -11.58 17.44 -6.17
N LEU A 166 -12.09 17.17 -7.37
CA LEU A 166 -11.35 17.20 -8.62
C LEU A 166 -12.13 18.07 -9.64
N ASN A 167 -11.46 19.06 -10.22
CA ASN A 167 -12.06 19.98 -11.18
C ASN A 167 -11.62 19.62 -12.61
N PHE A 168 -12.55 19.13 -13.43
CA PHE A 168 -12.29 18.67 -14.80
C PHE A 168 -12.68 19.75 -15.84
N PRO A 169 -12.10 19.69 -17.06
CA PRO A 169 -12.42 20.63 -18.13
C PRO A 169 -13.70 20.25 -18.91
N ASN A 170 -14.82 19.99 -18.20
CA ASN A 170 -16.10 19.62 -18.81
C ASN A 170 -16.02 18.33 -19.66
N VAL A 171 -15.71 17.21 -19.02
CA VAL A 171 -15.52 15.89 -19.67
C VAL A 171 -16.84 15.09 -19.63
N PRO A 172 -17.31 14.48 -20.72
CA PRO A 172 -18.46 13.56 -20.67
C PRO A 172 -18.21 12.41 -19.70
N LEU A 173 -19.24 12.02 -18.93
CA LEU A 173 -19.15 10.92 -17.94
C LEU A 173 -18.61 9.63 -18.56
N ALA A 174 -19.08 9.24 -19.74
CA ALA A 174 -18.61 8.04 -20.44
C ALA A 174 -17.09 8.09 -20.72
N ARG A 175 -16.55 9.26 -21.07
CA ARG A 175 -15.11 9.45 -21.31
C ARG A 175 -14.32 9.36 -20.01
N LEU A 176 -14.81 9.98 -18.93
CA LEU A 176 -14.19 9.90 -17.60
C LEU A 176 -14.15 8.45 -17.09
N ALA A 177 -15.28 7.74 -17.22
CA ALA A 177 -15.39 6.34 -16.86
C ALA A 177 -14.41 5.46 -17.68
N LYS A 178 -14.32 5.70 -19.00
CA LYS A 178 -13.39 4.96 -19.86
C LYS A 178 -11.93 5.23 -19.52
N GLU A 179 -11.59 6.47 -19.15
CA GLU A 179 -10.24 6.82 -18.69
C GLU A 179 -9.88 6.05 -17.40
N LEU A 180 -10.77 6.05 -16.40
CA LEU A 180 -10.60 5.28 -15.16
C LEU A 180 -10.42 3.78 -15.45
N GLN A 181 -11.33 3.20 -16.25
CA GLN A 181 -11.27 1.79 -16.63
C GLN A 181 -9.92 1.43 -17.25
N THR A 182 -9.44 2.27 -18.17
CA THR A 182 -8.21 2.00 -18.93
C THR A 182 -6.96 2.15 -18.05
N LYS A 183 -6.86 3.25 -17.30
CA LYS A 183 -5.67 3.54 -16.47
C LYS A 183 -5.54 2.57 -15.29
N LEU A 184 -6.65 2.24 -14.65
CA LEU A 184 -6.68 1.32 -13.51
C LEU A 184 -6.87 -0.15 -13.93
N LYS A 185 -7.04 -0.43 -15.22
CA LYS A 185 -7.25 -1.78 -15.78
C LYS A 185 -8.44 -2.53 -15.17
N ILE A 186 -9.53 -1.80 -14.88
CA ILE A 186 -10.70 -2.33 -14.19
C ILE A 186 -11.56 -3.16 -15.15
N ARG A 187 -11.99 -4.34 -14.73
CA ARG A 187 -12.87 -5.24 -15.51
C ARG A 187 -14.35 -5.06 -15.20
N THR A 188 -14.68 -4.75 -13.94
CA THR A 188 -16.07 -4.85 -13.42
C THR A 188 -16.61 -3.52 -12.85
N MET A 189 -16.05 -2.40 -13.27
CA MET A 189 -16.53 -1.08 -12.89
C MET A 189 -18.01 -0.88 -13.26
N ARG A 190 -18.76 -0.18 -12.39
CA ARG A 190 -20.17 0.17 -12.62
C ARG A 190 -20.33 1.68 -12.60
N VAL A 191 -21.23 2.18 -13.45
CA VAL A 191 -21.50 3.61 -13.60
C VAL A 191 -23.01 3.85 -13.59
N LEU A 192 -23.44 4.82 -12.82
CA LEU A 192 -24.81 5.28 -12.73
C LEU A 192 -24.86 6.74 -13.20
N GLY A 193 -25.80 7.11 -14.07
CA GLY A 193 -25.99 8.46 -14.62
C GLY A 193 -25.99 8.49 -16.14
N ASP A 194 -26.27 9.66 -16.69
CA ASP A 194 -26.26 9.89 -18.14
C ASP A 194 -24.82 9.83 -18.69
N PRO A 195 -24.50 8.96 -19.66
CA PRO A 195 -23.19 8.90 -20.30
C PRO A 195 -22.67 10.23 -20.85
N ASN A 196 -23.60 11.12 -21.27
CA ASN A 196 -23.29 12.44 -21.82
C ASN A 196 -23.22 13.55 -20.75
N LEU A 197 -23.45 13.23 -19.47
CA LEU A 197 -23.36 14.21 -18.39
C LEU A 197 -22.02 14.94 -18.46
N PRO A 198 -22.01 16.29 -18.60
CA PRO A 198 -20.77 17.07 -18.60
C PRO A 198 -20.21 17.18 -17.18
N VAL A 199 -19.16 16.43 -16.88
CA VAL A 199 -18.49 16.43 -15.58
C VAL A 199 -17.49 17.57 -15.51
N LYS A 200 -17.73 18.51 -14.60
CA LYS A 200 -16.83 19.61 -14.25
C LYS A 200 -16.20 19.40 -12.87
N ARG A 201 -16.95 18.82 -11.94
CA ARG A 201 -16.49 18.59 -10.57
C ARG A 201 -16.86 17.19 -10.10
N ALA A 202 -15.85 16.44 -9.67
CA ALA A 202 -16.02 15.15 -9.03
C ALA A 202 -15.61 15.22 -7.56
N MET A 203 -16.24 14.38 -6.73
CA MET A 203 -15.74 13.99 -5.42
C MET A 203 -15.19 12.59 -5.52
N ALA A 204 -14.00 12.33 -4.94
CA ALA A 204 -13.40 10.99 -4.88
C ALA A 204 -13.32 10.53 -3.42
N SER A 205 -13.94 9.39 -3.14
CA SER A 205 -13.84 8.68 -1.87
C SER A 205 -13.36 7.26 -2.16
N TRP A 206 -12.05 7.09 -2.15
CA TRP A 206 -11.41 5.82 -2.43
C TRP A 206 -11.78 4.78 -1.36
N GLY A 207 -11.81 3.50 -1.70
CA GLY A 207 -12.22 2.43 -0.82
C GLY A 207 -13.74 2.41 -0.55
N ASN A 208 -14.12 2.08 0.67
CA ASN A 208 -15.53 2.04 1.07
C ASN A 208 -16.09 3.45 1.28
N CYS A 209 -17.22 3.72 0.63
CA CYS A 209 -17.99 4.94 0.84
C CYS A 209 -19.44 4.56 1.15
N SER A 210 -19.78 4.43 2.41
CA SER A 210 -21.15 4.17 2.87
C SER A 210 -22.09 5.36 2.59
N LEU A 211 -23.39 5.19 2.89
CA LEU A 211 -24.41 6.24 2.73
C LEU A 211 -23.95 7.57 3.35
N MET A 212 -23.47 7.53 4.58
CA MET A 212 -22.79 8.63 5.25
C MET A 212 -21.30 8.27 5.38
N PRO A 213 -20.39 8.82 4.57
CA PRO A 213 -20.37 10.20 4.03
C PRO A 213 -20.81 10.38 2.56
N GLY A 214 -21.26 9.38 1.85
CA GLY A 214 -21.57 9.47 0.42
C GLY A 214 -22.59 10.56 0.08
N VAL A 215 -23.69 10.64 0.83
CA VAL A 215 -24.73 11.68 0.63
C VAL A 215 -24.17 13.10 0.78
N PRO A 216 -23.46 13.46 1.85
CA PRO A 216 -22.81 14.78 1.93
C PRO A 216 -21.88 15.09 0.75
N PHE A 217 -21.17 14.10 0.20
CA PHE A 217 -20.26 14.33 -0.91
C PHE A 217 -21.00 14.64 -2.22
N ILE A 218 -21.97 13.79 -2.60
CA ILE A 218 -22.69 13.96 -3.88
C ILE A 218 -23.64 15.14 -3.87
N SER A 219 -24.17 15.53 -2.70
CA SER A 219 -25.11 16.63 -2.55
C SER A 219 -24.45 18.01 -2.54
N GLN A 220 -23.12 18.11 -2.51
CA GLN A 220 -22.45 19.41 -2.56
C GLN A 220 -22.80 20.17 -3.85
N PRO A 221 -23.03 21.49 -3.78
CA PRO A 221 -23.28 22.32 -4.95
C PRO A 221 -22.13 22.17 -5.96
N GLY A 222 -22.50 22.00 -7.22
CA GLY A 222 -21.54 21.89 -8.34
C GLY A 222 -20.85 20.54 -8.47
N VAL A 223 -21.05 19.56 -7.57
CA VAL A 223 -20.55 18.20 -7.75
C VAL A 223 -21.45 17.46 -8.75
N ASP A 224 -20.87 16.97 -9.82
CA ASP A 224 -21.56 16.24 -10.90
C ASP A 224 -21.48 14.72 -10.68
N VAL A 225 -20.34 14.22 -10.16
CA VAL A 225 -20.09 12.78 -9.99
C VAL A 225 -19.38 12.48 -8.67
N LEU A 226 -19.78 11.39 -8.04
CA LEU A 226 -19.05 10.78 -6.92
C LEU A 226 -18.33 9.51 -7.42
N ILE A 227 -17.03 9.43 -7.18
CA ILE A 227 -16.18 8.27 -7.53
C ILE A 227 -15.82 7.55 -6.24
N ILE A 228 -16.16 6.26 -6.15
CA ILE A 228 -15.96 5.44 -4.95
C ILE A 228 -15.37 4.07 -5.29
N GLY A 229 -14.81 3.38 -4.28
CA GLY A 229 -14.41 1.99 -4.43
C GLY A 229 -15.58 1.03 -4.35
N GLU A 230 -16.29 1.06 -3.24
CA GLU A 230 -17.49 0.23 -3.00
C GLU A 230 -18.49 0.91 -2.07
N THR A 231 -19.72 0.40 -2.06
CA THR A 231 -20.79 0.83 -1.16
C THR A 231 -21.85 -0.27 -1.05
N HIS A 232 -22.76 -0.12 -0.10
CA HIS A 232 -24.01 -0.88 -0.08
C HIS A 232 -24.94 -0.39 -1.19
N GLU A 233 -25.28 -1.28 -2.15
CA GLU A 233 -26.07 -0.90 -3.32
C GLU A 233 -27.45 -0.37 -2.93
N TRP A 234 -28.13 -1.01 -1.96
CA TRP A 234 -29.47 -0.59 -1.47
C TRP A 234 -29.47 0.75 -0.71
N GLU A 235 -28.32 1.35 -0.46
CA GLU A 235 -28.19 2.63 0.25
C GLU A 235 -27.79 3.73 -0.74
N LEU A 236 -26.49 3.93 -0.94
CA LEU A 236 -25.97 5.07 -1.68
C LEU A 236 -26.29 5.01 -3.19
N VAL A 237 -26.33 3.82 -3.79
CA VAL A 237 -26.66 3.68 -5.21
C VAL A 237 -28.13 4.07 -5.43
N GLU A 238 -29.07 3.59 -4.61
CA GLU A 238 -30.49 3.94 -4.69
C GLU A 238 -30.71 5.42 -4.41
N TYR A 239 -30.01 5.99 -3.42
CA TYR A 239 -30.07 7.43 -3.15
C TYR A 239 -29.66 8.26 -4.38
N VAL A 240 -28.57 7.92 -5.06
CA VAL A 240 -28.14 8.63 -6.26
C VAL A 240 -29.10 8.37 -7.42
N GLN A 241 -29.67 7.15 -7.54
CA GLN A 241 -30.72 6.85 -8.53
C GLN A 241 -31.95 7.73 -8.34
N ASP A 242 -32.37 7.95 -7.09
CA ASP A 242 -33.49 8.84 -6.79
C ASP A 242 -33.16 10.31 -7.10
N MET A 243 -31.93 10.78 -6.85
CA MET A 243 -31.49 12.10 -7.30
C MET A 243 -31.65 12.24 -8.82
N ILE A 244 -31.20 11.25 -9.59
CA ILE A 244 -31.31 11.26 -11.06
C ILE A 244 -32.77 11.24 -11.49
N SER A 245 -33.59 10.39 -10.89
CA SER A 245 -35.02 10.24 -11.18
C SER A 245 -35.82 11.52 -10.86
N SER A 246 -35.37 12.29 -9.87
CA SER A 246 -35.92 13.62 -9.55
C SER A 246 -35.43 14.74 -10.48
N GLY A 247 -34.67 14.41 -11.52
CA GLY A 247 -34.19 15.36 -12.53
C GLY A 247 -32.85 16.03 -12.22
N GLN A 248 -32.16 15.61 -11.16
CA GLN A 248 -30.84 16.13 -10.83
C GLN A 248 -29.77 15.54 -11.77
N LYS A 249 -28.84 16.37 -12.20
CA LYS A 249 -27.71 15.96 -13.07
C LYS A 249 -26.57 15.43 -12.21
N LYS A 250 -26.67 14.18 -11.80
CA LYS A 250 -25.73 13.49 -10.92
C LYS A 250 -25.28 12.16 -11.51
N ALA A 251 -24.14 11.66 -11.05
CA ALA A 251 -23.62 10.35 -11.43
C ALA A 251 -22.83 9.73 -10.27
N LEU A 252 -22.70 8.38 -10.32
CA LEU A 252 -21.89 7.59 -9.42
C LEU A 252 -21.00 6.64 -10.23
N ILE A 253 -19.73 6.55 -9.89
CA ILE A 253 -18.79 5.57 -10.44
C ILE A 253 -18.30 4.68 -9.30
N VAL A 254 -18.52 3.36 -9.41
CA VAL A 254 -18.08 2.33 -8.46
C VAL A 254 -16.96 1.53 -9.10
N LEU A 255 -15.73 1.69 -8.59
CA LEU A 255 -14.51 1.14 -9.19
C LEU A 255 -14.23 -0.31 -8.79
N GLY A 256 -14.64 -0.71 -7.60
CA GLY A 256 -14.18 -1.86 -6.85
C GLY A 256 -13.15 -1.45 -5.79
N HIS A 257 -13.24 -2.01 -4.57
CA HIS A 257 -12.43 -1.58 -3.42
C HIS A 257 -10.94 -1.69 -3.73
N VAL A 258 -10.46 -2.90 -4.09
CA VAL A 258 -9.03 -3.17 -4.36
C VAL A 258 -8.44 -2.17 -5.35
N VAL A 259 -9.08 -2.00 -6.50
CA VAL A 259 -8.53 -1.16 -7.59
C VAL A 259 -8.59 0.33 -7.28
N SER A 260 -9.48 0.73 -6.36
CA SER A 260 -9.61 2.13 -5.94
C SER A 260 -8.54 2.59 -4.94
N GLU A 261 -7.73 1.68 -4.39
CA GLU A 261 -6.75 2.02 -3.36
C GLU A 261 -5.34 1.46 -3.62
N GLN A 262 -5.21 0.44 -4.45
CA GLN A 262 -3.93 -0.25 -4.61
C GLN A 262 -2.78 0.63 -5.11
N SER A 263 -3.05 1.69 -5.88
CA SER A 263 -2.01 2.62 -6.32
C SER A 263 -1.45 3.45 -5.15
N GLY A 264 -2.23 3.64 -4.08
CA GLY A 264 -1.74 4.18 -2.82
C GLY A 264 -0.71 3.28 -2.14
N MET A 265 -0.86 1.96 -2.26
CA MET A 265 0.12 1.00 -1.72
C MET A 265 1.33 0.81 -2.64
N LYS A 266 1.20 1.05 -3.93
CA LYS A 266 2.35 1.22 -4.84
C LYS A 266 3.18 2.45 -4.41
N TYR A 267 2.53 3.56 -4.08
CA TYR A 267 3.20 4.73 -3.50
C TYR A 267 3.81 4.43 -2.12
N CYS A 268 3.18 3.62 -1.28
CA CYS A 268 3.72 3.19 0.01
C CYS A 268 5.07 2.47 -0.16
N ALA A 269 5.21 1.61 -1.18
CA ALA A 269 6.50 0.96 -1.47
C ALA A 269 7.61 1.99 -1.74
N GLU A 270 7.33 3.01 -2.55
CA GLU A 270 8.31 4.06 -2.85
C GLU A 270 8.62 4.92 -1.61
N TRP A 271 7.63 5.23 -0.79
CA TRP A 271 7.81 5.96 0.46
C TRP A 271 8.70 5.19 1.45
N LEU A 272 8.50 3.88 1.60
CA LEU A 272 9.30 3.02 2.47
C LEU A 272 10.78 2.97 2.06
N LYS A 273 11.09 2.98 0.76
CA LYS A 273 12.46 2.99 0.24
C LYS A 273 13.26 4.21 0.69
N GLY A 274 12.58 5.28 1.12
CA GLY A 274 13.24 6.48 1.64
C GLY A 274 13.93 6.28 3.01
N PHE A 275 13.59 5.22 3.76
CA PHE A 275 14.15 4.99 5.10
C PHE A 275 14.34 3.50 5.47
N VAL A 276 13.98 2.57 4.58
CA VAL A 276 14.31 1.14 4.69
C VAL A 276 15.09 0.76 3.44
N THR A 277 16.39 0.60 3.58
CA THR A 277 17.33 0.39 2.46
C THR A 277 18.04 -0.96 2.49
N GLU A 278 17.91 -1.70 3.59
CA GLU A 278 18.64 -2.96 3.83
C GLU A 278 18.07 -4.16 3.08
N VAL A 279 16.79 -4.07 2.70
CA VAL A 279 16.07 -5.17 2.06
C VAL A 279 15.29 -4.66 0.84
N PRO A 280 15.04 -5.51 -0.16
CA PRO A 280 14.25 -5.13 -1.32
C PRO A 280 12.78 -4.90 -0.93
N ILE A 281 12.19 -3.83 -1.50
CA ILE A 281 10.78 -3.46 -1.30
C ILE A 281 10.10 -3.38 -2.66
N GLU A 282 8.94 -4.04 -2.78
CA GLU A 282 8.13 -4.00 -4.00
C GLU A 282 6.63 -3.95 -3.70
N PHE A 283 5.88 -3.42 -4.64
CA PHE A 283 4.42 -3.48 -4.63
C PHE A 283 3.95 -4.76 -5.32
N ILE A 284 3.07 -5.51 -4.65
CA ILE A 284 2.40 -6.70 -5.21
C ILE A 284 0.91 -6.40 -5.29
N ALA A 285 0.40 -6.25 -6.51
CA ALA A 285 -1.01 -5.94 -6.73
C ALA A 285 -1.91 -7.11 -6.27
N ALA A 286 -2.99 -6.80 -5.54
CA ALA A 286 -4.08 -7.73 -5.36
C ALA A 286 -4.92 -7.81 -6.64
N ALA A 287 -5.36 -8.99 -7.01
CA ALA A 287 -6.19 -9.17 -8.19
C ALA A 287 -7.62 -8.63 -7.96
N GLU A 288 -8.22 -8.06 -8.99
CA GLU A 288 -9.66 -7.83 -9.01
C GLU A 288 -10.38 -9.19 -9.04
N PRO A 289 -11.18 -9.56 -8.01
CA PRO A 289 -11.69 -10.92 -7.87
C PRO A 289 -12.83 -11.23 -8.85
N PHE A 290 -13.55 -10.20 -9.32
CA PHE A 290 -14.73 -10.34 -10.17
C PHE A 290 -14.38 -10.46 -11.66
N TRP A 291 -15.22 -11.15 -12.40
CA TRP A 291 -15.19 -11.22 -13.86
C TRP A 291 -16.60 -11.03 -14.42
N ARG A 292 -16.70 -10.76 -15.70
CA ARG A 292 -17.98 -10.59 -16.39
C ARG A 292 -18.23 -11.77 -17.32
N PRO A 293 -19.49 -12.27 -17.42
CA PRO A 293 -19.81 -13.42 -18.29
C PRO A 293 -19.44 -13.19 -19.77
N ASP A 294 -19.51 -11.94 -20.23
CA ASP A 294 -19.11 -11.52 -21.59
C ASP A 294 -17.57 -11.33 -21.76
N ASN A 295 -16.83 -11.34 -20.67
CA ASN A 295 -15.36 -11.24 -20.67
C ASN A 295 -14.76 -12.06 -19.50
N PRO A 296 -14.82 -13.41 -19.59
CA PRO A 296 -14.25 -14.29 -18.57
C PRO A 296 -12.73 -14.17 -18.51
N VAL A 297 -12.16 -14.37 -17.32
CA VAL A 297 -10.71 -14.45 -17.14
C VAL A 297 -10.24 -15.76 -17.75
N SER A 298 -9.27 -15.72 -18.65
CA SER A 298 -8.50 -16.91 -18.99
C SER A 298 -7.68 -17.33 -17.75
N ASN A 299 -7.85 -18.57 -17.32
CA ASN A 299 -7.07 -19.21 -16.25
C ASN A 299 -5.58 -19.28 -16.63
#